data_6e7752e24101ae7ddb093af8998080a3
#
_entry.id   6e7752e24101ae7ddb093af8998080a3
#
_cell.length_a   1.000
_cell.length_b   1.000
_cell.length_c   1.000
_cell.angle_alpha   90.00
_cell.angle_beta   90.00
_cell.angle_gamma   90.00
#
_symmetry.space_group_name_H-M   'P 1'
#
loop_
_entity.id
_entity.type
_entity.pdbx_description
1 polymer ?
#
loop_
_entity_poly.entity_id
_entity_poly.type
_entity_poly.pdbx_seq_one_letter_code
_entity_poly.pdbx_strand_id
1 'polypeptide(L)'
;MCSRWRDFSRYNKVLLDPVTIWTAPDSQLNNVPQNQRQAAADRFYSDLYNALSKRCQMVTSLSPGTLRLRIALTDATTPNATVNTVATYTPYVSTGYGLASLAFNNGVGYFAGTAAAEGYATDPTNGALLWEAVDKRGGTTALAENTLNTWLDVDHAFEAWSEQLASRLQELGACRR
;
A
#
# COMPACT_ATOMS: atom_id res chain seq x y z
N MET A 1 24.56 3.56 0.19
CA MET A 1 24.38 2.30 -0.54
C MET A 1 23.75 2.63 -1.88
N CYS A 2 24.50 2.49 -2.98
CA CYS A 2 24.04 2.91 -4.31
C CYS A 2 22.91 2.00 -4.76
N SER A 3 21.70 2.53 -4.82
CA SER A 3 20.58 1.92 -5.50
C SER A 3 20.93 1.82 -7.00
N ARG A 4 21.24 0.62 -7.46
CA ARG A 4 21.41 0.35 -8.89
C ARG A 4 20.01 0.52 -9.53
N TRP A 5 19.78 1.65 -10.16
CA TRP A 5 18.58 1.90 -10.96
C TRP A 5 18.50 0.83 -12.04
N ARG A 6 17.62 -0.14 -11.87
CA ARG A 6 17.39 -1.16 -12.89
C ARG A 6 16.56 -0.53 -14.00
N ASP A 7 16.95 -0.80 -15.22
CA ASP A 7 16.22 -0.34 -16.41
C ASP A 7 14.87 -1.10 -16.52
N PHE A 8 13.79 -0.38 -16.35
CA PHE A 8 12.42 -0.91 -16.48
C PHE A 8 11.86 -0.79 -17.90
N SER A 9 12.59 -0.16 -18.82
CA SER A 9 12.10 0.11 -20.19
C SER A 9 11.76 -1.13 -21.02
N ARG A 10 12.32 -2.28 -20.63
CA ARG A 10 12.03 -3.57 -21.28
C ARG A 10 10.72 -4.23 -20.83
N TYR A 11 10.07 -3.68 -19.78
CA TYR A 11 8.83 -4.23 -19.24
C TYR A 11 7.64 -3.38 -19.70
N ASN A 12 6.82 -3.90 -20.60
CA ASN A 12 5.61 -3.24 -21.08
C ASN A 12 4.32 -3.93 -20.61
N LYS A 13 4.45 -5.08 -19.97
CA LYS A 13 3.35 -5.90 -19.46
C LYS A 13 3.48 -6.05 -17.96
N VAL A 14 2.34 -6.09 -17.27
CA VAL A 14 2.26 -6.33 -15.83
C VAL A 14 1.36 -7.53 -15.57
N LEU A 15 1.88 -8.50 -14.82
CA LEU A 15 1.13 -9.56 -14.17
C LEU A 15 1.03 -9.21 -12.70
N LEU A 16 -0.16 -8.90 -12.24
CA LEU A 16 -0.47 -8.63 -10.84
C LEU A 16 -1.01 -9.91 -10.20
N ASP A 17 -0.28 -10.45 -9.24
CA ASP A 17 -0.78 -11.56 -8.42
C ASP A 17 -1.89 -11.04 -7.48
N PRO A 18 -2.83 -11.90 -7.04
CA PRO A 18 -3.79 -11.52 -6.00
C PRO A 18 -3.09 -10.94 -4.77
N VAL A 19 -3.66 -9.88 -4.18
CA VAL A 19 -3.14 -9.32 -2.94
C VAL A 19 -3.28 -10.35 -1.83
N THR A 20 -2.18 -10.61 -1.14
CA THR A 20 -2.14 -11.54 -0.01
C THR A 20 -2.26 -10.79 1.32
N ILE A 21 -2.63 -11.53 2.37
CA ILE A 21 -2.63 -11.00 3.74
C ILE A 21 -1.48 -11.69 4.47
N TRP A 22 -0.54 -10.89 4.94
CA TRP A 22 0.65 -11.40 5.62
C TRP A 22 0.92 -10.60 6.89
N THR A 23 0.35 -11.06 8.00
CA THR A 23 0.35 -10.33 9.26
C THR A 23 1.43 -10.85 10.22
N ALA A 24 2.14 -9.92 10.85
CA ALA A 24 2.94 -10.22 12.03
C ALA A 24 2.04 -10.59 13.23
N PRO A 25 2.55 -11.30 14.24
CA PRO A 25 1.74 -11.71 15.41
C PRO A 25 1.06 -10.54 16.14
N ASP A 26 1.66 -9.37 16.11
CA ASP A 26 1.18 -8.13 16.74
C ASP A 26 0.32 -7.24 15.82
N SER A 27 0.10 -7.66 14.58
CA SER A 27 -0.74 -6.90 13.64
C SER A 27 -2.19 -6.83 14.12
N GLN A 28 -2.76 -5.62 14.08
CA GLN A 28 -4.16 -5.38 14.39
C GLN A 28 -5.11 -6.07 13.42
N LEU A 29 -4.64 -6.35 12.21
CA LEU A 29 -5.40 -7.08 11.21
C LEU A 29 -5.79 -8.50 11.69
N ASN A 30 -5.05 -9.07 12.65
CA ASN A 30 -5.37 -10.36 13.25
C ASN A 30 -6.71 -10.34 14.03
N ASN A 31 -7.13 -9.17 14.51
CA ASN A 31 -8.39 -8.98 15.23
C ASN A 31 -9.58 -8.74 14.29
N VAL A 32 -9.33 -8.58 12.99
CA VAL A 32 -10.36 -8.36 11.97
C VAL A 32 -10.89 -9.72 11.47
N PRO A 33 -12.21 -9.91 11.34
CA PRO A 33 -12.78 -11.14 10.78
C PRO A 33 -12.22 -11.48 9.39
N GLN A 34 -12.02 -12.76 9.12
CA GLN A 34 -11.37 -13.22 7.90
C GLN A 34 -12.05 -12.73 6.62
N ASN A 35 -13.40 -12.71 6.60
CA ASN A 35 -14.16 -12.20 5.45
C ASN A 35 -13.90 -10.72 5.19
N GLN A 36 -13.73 -9.92 6.24
CA GLN A 36 -13.40 -8.49 6.09
C GLN A 36 -11.96 -8.28 5.64
N ARG A 37 -11.02 -9.08 6.15
CA ARG A 37 -9.62 -9.06 5.68
C ARG A 37 -9.55 -9.41 4.20
N GLN A 38 -10.27 -10.45 3.77
CA GLN A 38 -10.32 -10.83 2.37
C GLN A 38 -10.94 -9.73 1.51
N ALA A 39 -12.05 -9.13 1.95
CA ALA A 39 -12.68 -8.01 1.23
C ALA A 39 -11.72 -6.81 1.08
N ALA A 40 -10.91 -6.52 2.09
CA ALA A 40 -9.89 -5.48 2.00
C ALA A 40 -8.80 -5.82 0.98
N ALA A 41 -8.32 -7.06 0.97
CA ALA A 41 -7.33 -7.53 -0.01
C ALA A 41 -7.89 -7.48 -1.45
N ASP A 42 -9.13 -7.89 -1.65
CA ASP A 42 -9.81 -7.87 -2.95
C ASP A 42 -10.04 -6.42 -3.44
N ARG A 43 -10.38 -5.52 -2.53
CA ARG A 43 -10.50 -4.09 -2.81
C ARG A 43 -9.17 -3.51 -3.25
N PHE A 44 -8.10 -3.74 -2.49
CA PHE A 44 -6.76 -3.26 -2.83
C PHE A 44 -6.27 -3.82 -4.18
N TYR A 45 -6.53 -5.11 -4.46
CA TYR A 45 -6.25 -5.70 -5.77
C TYR A 45 -6.98 -4.94 -6.89
N SER A 46 -8.26 -4.63 -6.69
CA SER A 46 -9.06 -3.91 -7.69
C SER A 46 -8.52 -2.52 -7.96
N ASP A 47 -8.12 -1.77 -6.93
CA ASP A 47 -7.54 -0.44 -7.06
C ASP A 47 -6.20 -0.48 -7.79
N LEU A 48 -5.32 -1.44 -7.43
CA LEU A 48 -4.05 -1.68 -8.13
C LEU A 48 -4.28 -2.01 -9.61
N TYR A 49 -5.19 -2.94 -9.90
CA TYR A 49 -5.50 -3.33 -11.26
C TYR A 49 -6.02 -2.15 -12.08
N ASN A 50 -6.93 -1.38 -11.52
CA ASN A 50 -7.52 -0.20 -12.17
C ASN A 50 -6.46 0.88 -12.47
N ALA A 51 -5.58 1.18 -11.50
CA ALA A 51 -4.53 2.17 -11.69
C ALA A 51 -3.48 1.71 -12.72
N LEU A 52 -3.06 0.44 -12.64
CA LEU A 52 -2.06 -0.13 -13.56
C LEU A 52 -2.60 -0.26 -14.99
N SER A 53 -3.84 -0.69 -15.16
CA SER A 53 -4.45 -0.90 -16.48
C SER A 53 -4.58 0.37 -17.31
N LYS A 54 -4.63 1.53 -16.67
CA LYS A 54 -4.61 2.83 -17.38
C LYS A 54 -3.28 3.10 -18.09
N ARG A 55 -2.19 2.50 -17.63
CA ARG A 55 -0.82 2.81 -18.05
C ARG A 55 -0.08 1.63 -18.67
N CYS A 56 -0.38 0.41 -18.22
CA CYS A 56 0.30 -0.83 -18.57
C CYS A 56 -0.62 -1.82 -19.26
N GLN A 57 -0.05 -2.72 -20.04
CA GLN A 57 -0.77 -3.87 -20.52
C GLN A 57 -0.85 -4.92 -19.40
N MET A 58 -2.06 -5.16 -18.87
CA MET A 58 -2.29 -6.23 -17.89
C MET A 58 -2.33 -7.59 -18.59
N VAL A 59 -1.66 -8.57 -18.00
CA VAL A 59 -1.62 -9.95 -18.53
C VAL A 59 -1.88 -10.95 -17.41
N THR A 60 -2.38 -12.11 -17.75
CA THR A 60 -2.67 -13.21 -16.83
C THR A 60 -1.65 -14.35 -16.92
N SER A 61 -0.73 -14.28 -17.88
CA SER A 61 0.30 -15.28 -18.09
C SER A 61 1.67 -14.65 -18.30
N LEU A 62 2.70 -15.41 -17.96
CA LEU A 62 4.09 -14.98 -18.11
C LEU A 62 4.51 -14.97 -19.58
N SER A 63 5.13 -13.88 -20.00
CA SER A 63 5.71 -13.73 -21.34
C SER A 63 6.91 -12.77 -21.28
N PRO A 64 7.79 -12.77 -22.30
CA PRO A 64 8.87 -11.79 -22.36
C PRO A 64 8.36 -10.34 -22.21
N GLY A 65 9.07 -9.52 -21.43
CA GLY A 65 8.68 -8.15 -21.13
C GLY A 65 7.57 -8.02 -20.07
N THR A 66 7.25 -9.09 -19.35
CA THR A 66 6.31 -9.05 -18.23
C THR A 66 7.04 -8.72 -16.93
N LEU A 67 6.52 -7.77 -16.19
CA LEU A 67 6.85 -7.50 -14.80
C LEU A 67 5.84 -8.20 -13.90
N ARG A 68 6.29 -9.04 -12.97
CA ARG A 68 5.40 -9.68 -11.99
C ARG A 68 5.38 -8.89 -10.69
N LEU A 69 4.21 -8.45 -10.30
CA LEU A 69 3.97 -7.72 -9.05
C LEU A 69 3.29 -8.62 -8.02
N ARG A 70 3.82 -8.60 -6.80
CA ARG A 70 3.24 -9.25 -5.62
C ARG A 70 3.13 -8.23 -4.51
N ILE A 71 1.93 -8.11 -3.97
CA ILE A 71 1.59 -7.14 -2.92
C ILE A 71 0.95 -7.90 -1.76
N ALA A 72 1.31 -7.54 -0.55
CA ALA A 72 0.74 -8.06 0.67
C ALA A 72 0.24 -6.91 1.55
N LEU A 73 -0.94 -7.08 2.12
CA LEU A 73 -1.44 -6.24 3.20
C LEU A 73 -0.91 -6.82 4.51
N THR A 74 -0.13 -6.03 5.26
CA THR A 74 0.59 -6.51 6.45
C THR A 74 -0.05 -6.03 7.74
N ASP A 75 -0.72 -4.87 7.71
CA ASP A 75 -1.47 -4.34 8.83
C ASP A 75 -2.61 -3.45 8.34
N ALA A 76 -3.70 -3.40 9.10
CA ALA A 76 -4.75 -2.41 8.93
C ALA A 76 -5.49 -2.23 10.26
N THR A 77 -5.70 -0.97 10.63
CA THR A 77 -6.45 -0.61 11.83
C THR A 77 -7.58 0.32 11.47
N THR A 78 -8.72 0.09 12.10
CA THR A 78 -9.82 1.04 12.04
C THR A 78 -9.61 2.16 13.07
N PRO A 79 -10.13 3.37 12.85
CA PRO A 79 -10.06 4.44 13.82
C PRO A 79 -10.66 4.02 15.16
N ASN A 80 -9.92 4.19 16.24
CA ASN A 80 -10.45 4.05 17.59
C ASN A 80 -10.63 5.46 18.17
N ALA A 81 -11.85 5.95 18.21
CA ALA A 81 -12.19 7.29 18.65
C ALA A 81 -11.65 7.62 20.05
N THR A 82 -11.65 6.63 20.96
CA THR A 82 -11.15 6.82 22.35
C THR A 82 -9.63 6.99 22.38
N VAL A 83 -8.90 6.18 21.64
CA VAL A 83 -7.44 6.25 21.57
C VAL A 83 -6.98 7.49 20.80
N ASN A 84 -7.70 7.87 19.76
CA ASN A 84 -7.45 9.08 18.99
C ASN A 84 -7.55 10.34 19.87
N THR A 85 -8.59 10.42 20.72
CA THR A 85 -8.78 11.55 21.63
C THR A 85 -7.68 11.64 22.67
N VAL A 86 -7.28 10.53 23.29
CA VAL A 86 -6.23 10.50 24.31
C VAL A 86 -4.86 10.86 23.74
N ALA A 87 -4.53 10.39 22.56
CA ALA A 87 -3.22 10.67 21.97
C ALA A 87 -3.05 12.08 21.44
N THR A 88 -4.14 12.72 21.04
CA THR A 88 -4.12 14.15 20.66
C THR A 88 -3.77 15.04 21.85
N TYR A 89 -4.09 14.61 23.08
CA TYR A 89 -3.82 15.38 24.31
C TYR A 89 -2.55 14.95 25.08
N THR A 90 -1.87 13.89 24.69
CA THR A 90 -0.63 13.45 25.37
C THR A 90 0.60 13.76 24.51
N PRO A 91 1.37 14.81 24.85
CA PRO A 91 2.49 15.29 24.01
C PRO A 91 3.65 14.28 23.86
N TYR A 92 3.74 13.28 24.73
CA TYR A 92 4.83 12.28 24.67
C TYR A 92 4.60 11.16 23.67
N VAL A 93 3.37 10.78 23.37
CA VAL A 93 3.04 9.77 22.36
C VAL A 93 3.15 10.36 20.95
N SER A 94 2.86 11.66 20.81
CA SER A 94 2.96 12.37 19.53
C SER A 94 4.40 12.61 19.07
N THR A 95 5.38 12.72 19.98
CA THR A 95 6.73 13.20 19.63
C THR A 95 7.58 12.12 18.96
N GLY A 96 7.48 10.85 19.38
CA GLY A 96 8.27 9.77 18.79
C GLY A 96 7.74 9.29 17.44
N TYR A 97 6.42 9.25 17.33
CA TYR A 97 5.75 8.77 16.12
C TYR A 97 5.28 9.91 15.20
N GLY A 98 4.99 11.08 15.73
CA GLY A 98 4.58 12.24 14.97
C GLY A 98 5.69 12.78 14.06
N LEU A 99 6.94 12.76 14.52
CA LEU A 99 8.08 13.18 13.69
C LEU A 99 8.40 12.19 12.57
N ALA A 100 8.26 10.90 12.84
CA ALA A 100 8.40 9.89 11.80
C ALA A 100 7.25 9.96 10.78
N SER A 101 6.00 10.17 11.23
CA SER A 101 4.85 10.30 10.35
C SER A 101 4.84 11.61 9.56
N LEU A 102 5.34 12.71 10.13
CA LEU A 102 5.52 13.99 9.44
C LEU A 102 6.59 13.89 8.33
N ALA A 103 7.66 13.13 8.58
CA ALA A 103 8.72 12.90 7.59
C ALA A 103 8.29 11.99 6.42
N PHE A 104 7.33 11.08 6.65
CA PHE A 104 6.91 10.09 5.68
C PHE A 104 5.48 10.26 5.16
N ASN A 105 4.62 11.05 5.82
CA ASN A 105 3.17 11.03 5.59
C ASN A 105 2.49 12.40 5.43
N ASN A 106 3.19 13.48 5.08
CA ASN A 106 2.56 14.79 4.84
C ASN A 106 1.53 15.24 5.90
N GLY A 107 1.78 14.96 7.19
CA GLY A 107 0.97 15.47 8.28
C GLY A 107 -0.24 14.63 8.70
N VAL A 108 -0.28 13.35 8.34
CA VAL A 108 -1.37 12.44 8.72
C VAL A 108 -1.28 12.05 10.19
N GLY A 109 -2.39 12.18 10.91
CA GLY A 109 -2.47 11.88 12.34
C GLY A 109 -2.45 10.39 12.68
N TYR A 110 -1.87 10.08 13.83
CA TYR A 110 -1.42 8.74 14.23
C TYR A 110 -2.51 7.76 14.65
N PHE A 111 -3.74 8.21 14.85
CA PHE A 111 -4.85 7.40 15.35
C PHE A 111 -6.10 7.41 14.47
N ALA A 112 -5.99 7.94 13.30
CA ALA A 112 -6.88 7.63 12.21
C ALA A 112 -6.60 6.19 11.76
N GLY A 113 -7.53 5.53 11.08
CA GLY A 113 -7.28 4.20 10.53
C GLY A 113 -5.94 4.14 9.79
N THR A 114 -5.17 3.10 9.99
CA THR A 114 -3.89 2.92 9.31
C THR A 114 -3.90 1.66 8.48
N ALA A 115 -3.15 1.68 7.38
CA ALA A 115 -2.85 0.49 6.61
C ALA A 115 -1.34 0.39 6.39
N ALA A 116 -0.81 -0.83 6.37
CA ALA A 116 0.55 -1.12 5.99
C ALA A 116 0.56 -2.19 4.90
N ALA A 117 1.37 -1.97 3.90
CA ALA A 117 1.54 -2.89 2.79
C ALA A 117 3.00 -3.04 2.43
N GLU A 118 3.34 -4.21 1.92
CA GLU A 118 4.63 -4.48 1.30
C GLU A 118 4.44 -5.04 -0.10
N GLY A 119 5.42 -4.86 -0.93
CA GLY A 119 5.36 -5.35 -2.29
C GLY A 119 6.72 -5.47 -2.95
N TYR A 120 6.78 -6.32 -3.95
CA TYR A 120 7.96 -6.46 -4.76
C TYR A 120 7.62 -6.82 -6.20
N ALA A 121 8.53 -6.44 -7.09
CA ALA A 121 8.48 -6.75 -8.50
C ALA A 121 9.63 -7.65 -8.90
N THR A 122 9.36 -8.66 -9.70
CA THR A 122 10.36 -9.59 -10.23
C THR A 122 10.28 -9.70 -11.74
N ASP A 123 11.43 -10.01 -12.34
CA ASP A 123 11.48 -10.53 -13.71
C ASP A 123 11.18 -12.03 -13.66
N PRO A 124 10.05 -12.49 -14.21
CA PRO A 124 9.66 -13.89 -14.13
C PRO A 124 10.55 -14.84 -14.97
N THR A 125 11.38 -14.30 -15.88
CA THR A 125 12.24 -15.13 -16.74
C THR A 125 13.48 -15.64 -15.99
N ASN A 126 13.96 -14.88 -15.00
CA ASN A 126 15.18 -15.21 -14.24
C ASN A 126 15.03 -15.05 -12.72
N GLY A 127 13.83 -14.68 -12.25
CA GLY A 127 13.54 -14.49 -10.83
C GLY A 127 14.21 -13.23 -10.21
N ALA A 128 14.85 -12.37 -11.02
CA ALA A 128 15.55 -11.20 -10.49
C ALA A 128 14.58 -10.24 -9.80
N LEU A 129 14.91 -9.84 -8.57
CA LEU A 129 14.23 -8.79 -7.85
C LEU A 129 14.54 -7.45 -8.52
N LEU A 130 13.51 -6.74 -8.96
CA LEU A 130 13.60 -5.47 -9.66
C LEU A 130 13.30 -4.29 -8.74
N TRP A 131 12.33 -4.46 -7.84
CA TRP A 131 11.87 -3.45 -6.92
C TRP A 131 11.25 -4.12 -5.70
N GLU A 132 11.38 -3.46 -4.55
CA GLU A 132 10.69 -3.80 -3.32
C GLU A 132 10.36 -2.52 -2.55
N ALA A 133 9.28 -2.52 -1.83
CA ALA A 133 8.87 -1.43 -0.94
C ALA A 133 8.04 -1.95 0.22
N VAL A 134 8.13 -1.21 1.32
CA VAL A 134 7.24 -1.31 2.47
C VAL A 134 6.78 0.10 2.77
N ASP A 135 5.48 0.28 2.95
CA ASP A 135 4.91 1.58 3.31
C ASP A 135 3.78 1.42 4.33
N LYS A 136 3.62 2.43 5.18
CA LYS A 136 2.52 2.53 6.13
C LYS A 136 1.87 3.90 6.00
N ARG A 137 0.57 3.91 5.84
CA ARG A 137 -0.24 5.14 5.74
C ARG A 137 -1.31 5.16 6.80
N GLY A 138 -1.60 6.36 7.29
CA GLY A 138 -2.71 6.62 8.17
C GLY A 138 -3.67 7.62 7.56
N GLY A 139 -4.90 7.60 8.02
CA GLY A 139 -5.94 8.56 7.64
C GLY A 139 -5.76 9.93 8.29
N THR A 140 -6.59 10.87 7.92
CA THR A 140 -6.58 12.24 8.46
C THR A 140 -7.23 12.31 9.84
N THR A 141 -6.73 13.21 10.70
CA THR A 141 -7.29 13.50 12.03
C THR A 141 -8.62 14.27 12.01
N ALA A 142 -9.28 14.41 10.88
CA ALA A 142 -10.55 15.13 10.77
C ALA A 142 -11.63 14.40 11.57
N LEU A 143 -11.89 14.90 12.79
CA LEU A 143 -12.76 14.31 13.81
C LEU A 143 -14.25 14.15 13.41
N ALA A 144 -14.69 14.75 12.31
CA ALA A 144 -16.11 14.84 11.99
C ALA A 144 -16.61 13.80 10.98
N GLU A 145 -15.77 13.27 10.10
CA GLU A 145 -16.19 12.38 9.00
C GLU A 145 -15.86 10.90 9.26
N ASN A 146 -14.85 10.60 10.07
CA ASN A 146 -14.28 9.26 10.22
C ASN A 146 -14.98 8.35 11.23
N THR A 147 -15.95 8.85 11.99
CA THR A 147 -16.66 8.05 13.00
C THR A 147 -17.73 7.12 12.42
N LEU A 148 -18.13 7.33 11.17
CA LEU A 148 -19.20 6.56 10.53
C LEU A 148 -18.73 5.51 9.52
N ASN A 149 -17.49 5.62 9.01
CA ASN A 149 -16.94 4.64 8.07
C ASN A 149 -15.54 4.19 8.50
N THR A 150 -15.48 3.05 9.14
CA THR A 150 -14.27 2.50 9.77
C THR A 150 -13.18 2.08 8.77
N TRP A 151 -13.47 1.98 7.48
CA TRP A 151 -12.54 1.56 6.45
C TRP A 151 -12.12 2.67 5.47
N LEU A 152 -12.71 3.86 5.57
CA LEU A 152 -12.48 4.94 4.61
C LEU A 152 -10.98 5.33 4.49
N ASP A 153 -10.27 5.40 5.62
CA ASP A 153 -8.85 5.74 5.63
C ASP A 153 -7.98 4.66 4.98
N VAL A 154 -8.37 3.40 5.16
CA VAL A 154 -7.71 2.24 4.54
C VAL A 154 -7.94 2.26 3.03
N ASP A 155 -9.17 2.55 2.59
CA ASP A 155 -9.52 2.68 1.17
C ASP A 155 -8.72 3.81 0.50
N HIS A 156 -8.62 4.97 1.13
CA HIS A 156 -7.80 6.07 0.63
C HIS A 156 -6.30 5.71 0.52
N ALA A 157 -5.79 4.91 1.47
CA ALA A 157 -4.43 4.41 1.38
C ALA A 157 -4.24 3.49 0.17
N PHE A 158 -5.21 2.60 -0.09
CA PHE A 158 -5.16 1.70 -1.24
C PHE A 158 -5.17 2.44 -2.58
N GLU A 159 -6.07 3.42 -2.73
CA GLU A 159 -6.12 4.28 -3.92
C GLU A 159 -4.79 5.02 -4.12
N ALA A 160 -4.27 5.65 -3.06
CA ALA A 160 -3.03 6.42 -3.14
C ALA A 160 -1.81 5.55 -3.48
N TRP A 161 -1.68 4.35 -2.90
CA TRP A 161 -0.61 3.42 -3.23
C TRP A 161 -0.72 2.92 -4.68
N SER A 162 -1.92 2.63 -5.13
CA SER A 162 -2.19 2.13 -6.47
C SER A 162 -1.79 3.14 -7.54
N GLU A 163 -2.17 4.40 -7.39
CA GLU A 163 -1.79 5.47 -8.30
C GLU A 163 -0.30 5.80 -8.21
N GLN A 164 0.29 5.78 -7.01
CA GLN A 164 1.73 6.01 -6.82
C GLN A 164 2.56 4.92 -7.49
N LEU A 165 2.20 3.63 -7.31
CA LEU A 165 2.89 2.52 -7.94
C LEU A 165 2.82 2.61 -9.47
N ALA A 166 1.63 2.85 -10.01
CA ALA A 166 1.43 2.98 -11.46
C ALA A 166 2.21 4.16 -12.05
N SER A 167 2.23 5.31 -11.37
CA SER A 167 3.02 6.47 -11.77
C SER A 167 4.51 6.17 -11.72
N ARG A 168 4.97 5.52 -10.64
CA ARG A 168 6.38 5.22 -10.46
C ARG A 168 6.92 4.24 -11.49
N LEU A 169 6.15 3.22 -11.86
CA LEU A 169 6.53 2.30 -12.94
C LEU A 169 6.70 3.04 -14.27
N GLN A 170 5.82 3.99 -14.57
CA GLN A 170 5.90 4.81 -15.78
C GLN A 170 7.13 5.74 -15.77
N GLU A 171 7.42 6.39 -14.64
CA GLU A 171 8.62 7.23 -14.47
C GLU A 171 9.92 6.42 -14.66
N LEU A 172 9.95 5.18 -14.17
CA LEU A 172 11.08 4.25 -14.34
C LEU A 172 11.20 3.69 -15.77
N GLY A 173 10.28 4.05 -16.65
CA GLY A 173 10.29 3.67 -18.06
C GLY A 173 9.52 2.39 -18.37
N ALA A 174 8.92 1.72 -17.38
CA ALA A 174 8.02 0.60 -17.64
C ALA A 174 6.73 1.08 -18.35
N CYS A 175 6.06 0.13 -19.02
CA CYS A 175 4.73 0.38 -19.60
C CYS A 175 4.71 1.49 -20.69
N ARG A 176 5.83 1.78 -21.31
CA ARG A 176 5.85 2.64 -22.51
C ARG A 176 5.19 1.88 -23.65
N ARG A 177 4.17 2.49 -24.22
CA ARG A 177 3.53 2.02 -25.45
C ARG A 177 4.36 2.43 -26.65
#